data_b5ab69b5b3a1d81d4471538fdad66b17
#
_entry.id   b5ab69b5b3a1d81d4471538fdad66b17
#
_cell.length_a   1.000
_cell.length_b   1.000
_cell.length_c   1.000
_cell.angle_alpha   90.00
_cell.angle_beta   90.00
_cell.angle_gamma   90.00
#
_symmetry.space_group_name_H-M   'P 1'
#
loop_
_entity.id
_entity.type
_entity.pdbx_description
1 polymer ?
#
loop_
_entity_poly.entity_id
_entity_poly.type
_entity_poly.pdbx_seq_one_letter_code
_entity_poly.pdbx_strand_id
1 'polypeptide(L)'
;MKGADLDLLGANFREISNAQKEQLDIRHGLEVIKVNNGAMKNAGITKGFIIQTVNNQAVRTIEELQKAVKEASVSKEPVLYIQGIYPTGKKAYFAVSLEN
;
A
#
# COMPACT_ATOMS: atom_id res chain seq x y z
N MET A 1 -9.14 -8.10 13.96
CA MET A 1 -8.19 -7.13 14.49
C MET A 1 -7.46 -6.40 13.36
N LYS A 2 -7.30 -5.11 13.52
CA LYS A 2 -6.87 -4.27 12.41
C LYS A 2 -5.49 -4.55 11.84
N GLY A 3 -4.56 -5.05 12.61
CA GLY A 3 -3.20 -5.27 12.15
C GLY A 3 -2.94 -6.62 11.52
N ALA A 4 -3.84 -7.58 11.69
CA ALA A 4 -3.55 -8.97 11.36
C ALA A 4 -3.23 -9.17 9.88
N ASP A 5 -4.05 -8.60 8.99
CA ASP A 5 -3.84 -8.76 7.55
C ASP A 5 -2.64 -7.96 7.06
N LEU A 6 -2.39 -6.81 7.67
CA LEU A 6 -1.26 -5.96 7.27
C LEU A 6 0.07 -6.48 7.76
N ASP A 7 0.08 -7.36 8.76
CA ASP A 7 1.32 -7.99 9.21
C ASP A 7 1.98 -8.79 8.10
N LEU A 8 1.20 -9.32 7.17
CA LEU A 8 1.73 -10.02 6.00
C LEU A 8 2.62 -9.12 5.15
N LEU A 9 2.32 -7.84 5.12
CA LEU A 9 3.06 -6.89 4.32
C LEU A 9 4.36 -6.44 4.99
N GLY A 10 4.40 -6.51 6.32
CA GLY A 10 5.58 -6.08 7.07
C GLY A 10 5.78 -4.57 7.02
N ALA A 11 4.70 -3.79 7.05
CA ALA A 11 4.79 -2.35 6.97
C ALA A 11 3.70 -1.68 7.78
N ASN A 12 3.94 -0.42 8.13
CA ASN A 12 2.96 0.42 8.81
C ASN A 12 2.51 1.53 7.88
N PHE A 13 1.25 1.91 7.99
CA PHE A 13 0.61 2.86 7.08
C PHE A 13 -0.14 3.93 7.86
N ARG A 14 -0.33 5.09 7.21
CA ARG A 14 -1.25 6.12 7.71
C ARG A 14 -1.89 6.83 6.54
N GLU A 15 -3.07 7.39 6.76
CA GLU A 15 -3.72 8.20 5.74
C GLU A 15 -2.96 9.50 5.56
N ILE A 16 -2.87 9.95 4.32
CA ILE A 16 -2.12 11.17 4.02
C ILE A 16 -2.86 12.41 4.53
N SER A 17 -2.08 13.44 4.86
CA SER A 17 -2.61 14.72 5.34
C SER A 17 -3.17 15.55 4.18
N ASN A 18 -3.95 16.59 4.52
CA ASN A 18 -4.42 17.53 3.52
C ASN A 18 -3.28 18.24 2.82
N ALA A 19 -2.22 18.54 3.55
CA ALA A 19 -1.03 19.17 2.96
C ALA A 19 -0.39 18.27 1.90
N GLN A 20 -0.30 16.97 2.17
CA GLN A 20 0.24 16.01 1.20
C GLN A 20 -0.65 15.90 -0.03
N LYS A 21 -1.98 15.92 0.17
CA LYS A 21 -2.92 15.88 -0.96
C LYS A 21 -2.73 17.07 -1.88
N GLU A 22 -2.57 18.26 -1.31
CA GLU A 22 -2.36 19.47 -2.09
C GLU A 22 -0.99 19.47 -2.77
N GLN A 23 0.04 19.11 -2.04
CA GLN A 23 1.41 19.13 -2.55
C GLN A 23 1.58 18.19 -3.75
N LEU A 24 0.96 17.02 -3.71
CA LEU A 24 1.09 16.00 -4.73
C LEU A 24 -0.06 16.00 -5.74
N ASP A 25 -1.05 16.87 -5.53
CA ASP A 25 -2.24 16.95 -6.37
C ASP A 25 -2.97 15.60 -6.45
N ILE A 26 -3.16 14.97 -5.30
CA ILE A 26 -3.87 13.70 -5.18
C ILE A 26 -4.99 13.83 -4.16
N ARG A 27 -5.99 12.97 -4.28
CA ARG A 27 -7.18 13.05 -3.42
C ARG A 27 -7.16 12.06 -2.28
N HIS A 28 -6.36 11.01 -2.39
CA HIS A 28 -6.31 9.96 -1.38
C HIS A 28 -4.99 9.22 -1.46
N GLY A 29 -4.71 8.45 -0.44
CA GLY A 29 -3.55 7.58 -0.42
C GLY A 29 -3.21 7.13 0.98
N LEU A 30 -2.42 6.06 1.07
CA LEU A 30 -1.87 5.59 2.33
C LEU A 30 -0.36 5.69 2.26
N GLU A 31 0.23 6.43 3.17
CA GLU A 31 1.67 6.58 3.23
C GLU A 31 2.29 5.40 3.98
N VAL A 32 3.35 4.84 3.41
CA VAL A 32 4.15 3.81 4.07
C VAL A 32 5.09 4.51 5.03
N ILE A 33 4.83 4.39 6.33
CA ILE A 33 5.62 5.10 7.35
C ILE A 33 6.74 4.27 7.94
N LYS A 34 6.68 2.94 7.74
CA LYS A 34 7.73 2.04 8.22
C LYS A 34 7.69 0.77 7.40
N VAL A 35 8.86 0.26 7.04
CA VAL A 35 8.98 -1.01 6.32
C VAL A 35 9.90 -1.94 7.11
N ASN A 36 9.37 -3.11 7.46
CA ASN A 36 10.11 -4.17 8.14
C ASN A 36 10.32 -5.32 7.17
N ASN A 37 10.89 -6.41 7.63
CA ASN A 37 11.01 -7.61 6.81
C ASN A 37 9.62 -8.14 6.48
N GLY A 38 9.34 -8.36 5.20
CA GLY A 38 8.04 -8.81 4.76
C GLY A 38 7.83 -8.60 3.27
N ALA A 39 6.60 -8.79 2.81
CA ALA A 39 6.26 -8.74 1.39
C ALA A 39 6.55 -7.38 0.75
N MET A 40 6.27 -6.28 1.45
CA MET A 40 6.50 -4.94 0.90
C MET A 40 7.99 -4.69 0.66
N LYS A 41 8.83 -5.07 1.61
CA LYS A 41 10.28 -4.91 1.46
C LYS A 41 10.80 -5.78 0.33
N ASN A 42 10.30 -7.01 0.24
CA ASN A 42 10.72 -7.93 -0.81
C ASN A 42 10.35 -7.42 -2.20
N ALA A 43 9.27 -6.66 -2.30
CA ALA A 43 8.83 -6.06 -3.56
C ALA A 43 9.61 -4.78 -3.92
N GLY A 44 10.39 -4.25 -2.99
CA GLY A 44 11.16 -3.04 -3.24
C GLY A 44 10.49 -1.75 -2.82
N ILE A 45 9.38 -1.84 -2.10
CA ILE A 45 8.68 -0.64 -1.62
C ILE A 45 9.42 -0.08 -0.41
N THR A 46 9.65 1.22 -0.41
CA THR A 46 10.38 1.90 0.65
C THR A 46 9.50 2.89 1.41
N LYS A 47 9.98 3.30 2.57
CA LYS A 47 9.31 4.31 3.39
C LYS A 47 9.07 5.58 2.58
N GLY A 48 7.89 6.17 2.75
CA GLY A 48 7.49 7.38 2.06
C GLY A 48 6.62 7.16 0.84
N PHE A 49 6.59 5.94 0.31
CA PHE A 49 5.71 5.62 -0.82
C PHE A 49 4.24 5.80 -0.41
N ILE A 50 3.45 6.39 -1.28
CA ILE A 50 2.02 6.62 -1.03
C ILE A 50 1.22 5.72 -1.95
N ILE A 51 0.51 4.76 -1.37
CA ILE A 51 -0.33 3.82 -2.10
C ILE A 51 -1.63 4.52 -2.50
N GLN A 52 -1.96 4.49 -3.78
CA GLN A 52 -3.19 5.09 -4.30
C GLN A 52 -4.22 4.05 -4.72
N THR A 53 -3.78 2.99 -5.41
CA THR A 53 -4.68 1.90 -5.81
C THR A 53 -4.03 0.56 -5.53
N VAL A 54 -4.88 -0.43 -5.30
CA VAL A 54 -4.47 -1.82 -5.17
C VAL A 54 -5.43 -2.65 -6.02
N ASN A 55 -4.89 -3.41 -6.96
CA ASN A 55 -5.68 -4.22 -7.89
C ASN A 55 -6.79 -3.41 -8.58
N ASN A 56 -6.42 -2.20 -9.01
CA ASN A 56 -7.29 -1.24 -9.71
C ASN A 56 -8.42 -0.66 -8.87
N GLN A 57 -8.34 -0.79 -7.55
CA GLN A 57 -9.33 -0.21 -6.66
C GLN A 57 -8.66 0.87 -5.79
N ALA A 58 -9.33 2.02 -5.68
CA ALA A 58 -8.81 3.11 -4.87
C ALA A 58 -8.71 2.70 -3.40
N VAL A 59 -7.59 3.03 -2.77
CA VAL A 59 -7.36 2.74 -1.35
C VAL A 59 -7.23 4.07 -0.61
N ARG A 60 -8.26 4.40 0.14
CA ARG A 60 -8.34 5.67 0.88
C ARG A 60 -8.06 5.50 2.36
N THR A 61 -8.36 4.30 2.88
CA THR A 61 -8.26 4.02 4.31
C THR A 61 -7.50 2.72 4.53
N ILE A 62 -7.04 2.55 5.78
CA ILE A 62 -6.35 1.31 6.16
C ILE A 62 -7.31 0.13 6.02
N GLU A 63 -8.59 0.32 6.34
CA GLU A 63 -9.59 -0.73 6.19
C GLU A 63 -9.74 -1.20 4.76
N GLU A 64 -9.69 -0.27 3.81
CA GLU A 64 -9.75 -0.63 2.39
C GLU A 64 -8.52 -1.43 1.96
N LEU A 65 -7.35 -1.07 2.48
CA LEU A 65 -6.13 -1.84 2.21
C LEU A 65 -6.23 -3.24 2.81
N GLN A 66 -6.72 -3.36 4.05
CA GLN A 66 -6.90 -4.66 4.69
C GLN A 66 -7.82 -5.55 3.87
N LYS A 67 -8.91 -4.98 3.36
CA LYS A 67 -9.86 -5.72 2.53
C LYS A 67 -9.19 -6.22 1.26
N ALA A 68 -8.42 -5.36 0.60
CA ALA A 68 -7.71 -5.73 -0.62
C ALA A 68 -6.71 -6.86 -0.37
N VAL A 69 -5.96 -6.78 0.73
CA VAL A 69 -5.00 -7.82 1.11
C VAL A 69 -5.73 -9.14 1.37
N LYS A 70 -6.82 -9.09 2.10
CA LYS A 70 -7.59 -10.29 2.42
C LYS A 70 -8.13 -10.95 1.16
N GLU A 71 -8.71 -10.17 0.26
CA GLU A 71 -9.25 -10.69 -0.99
C GLU A 71 -8.17 -11.31 -1.86
N ALA A 72 -7.01 -10.65 -1.95
CA ALA A 72 -5.92 -11.16 -2.75
C ALA A 72 -5.31 -12.43 -2.17
N SER A 73 -5.23 -12.51 -0.83
CA SER A 73 -4.61 -13.67 -0.18
C SER A 73 -5.37 -14.97 -0.37
N VAL A 74 -6.67 -14.90 -0.64
CA VAL A 74 -7.50 -16.09 -0.87
C VAL A 74 -7.81 -16.29 -2.35
N SER A 75 -7.24 -15.49 -3.23
CA SER A 75 -7.45 -15.63 -4.67
C SER A 75 -6.47 -16.65 -5.24
N LYS A 76 -6.69 -17.03 -6.49
CA LYS A 76 -5.80 -17.97 -7.19
C LYS A 76 -4.41 -17.39 -7.36
N GLU A 77 -4.32 -16.07 -7.47
CA GLU A 77 -3.06 -15.38 -7.63
C GLU A 77 -2.93 -14.37 -6.47
N PRO A 78 -2.27 -14.77 -5.37
CA PRO A 78 -2.18 -13.91 -4.19
C PRO A 78 -1.11 -12.84 -4.37
N VAL A 79 -1.39 -11.88 -5.24
CA VAL A 79 -0.50 -10.77 -5.57
C VAL A 79 -1.28 -9.47 -5.48
N LEU A 80 -0.65 -8.44 -4.89
CA LEU A 80 -1.19 -7.09 -4.88
C LEU A 80 -0.47 -6.28 -5.96
N TYR A 81 -1.23 -5.76 -6.92
CA TYR A 81 -0.71 -4.84 -7.92
C TYR A 81 -0.96 -3.43 -7.40
N ILE A 82 0.09 -2.81 -6.90
CA ILE A 82 0.02 -1.53 -6.19
C ILE A 82 0.49 -0.41 -7.09
N GLN A 83 -0.32 0.64 -7.18
CA GLN A 83 0.03 1.85 -7.89
C GLN A 83 0.05 3.01 -6.91
N GLY A 84 1.06 3.84 -6.99
CA GLY A 84 1.17 4.96 -6.09
C GLY A 84 2.18 6.00 -6.54
N ILE A 85 2.55 6.88 -5.60
CA ILE A 85 3.40 8.01 -5.89
C ILE A 85 4.35 8.24 -4.71
N TYR A 86 5.58 8.63 -5.05
CA TYR A 86 6.55 9.05 -4.03
C TYR A 86 6.38 10.56 -3.72
N PRO A 87 6.86 11.01 -2.56
CA PRO A 87 6.77 12.43 -2.20
C PRO A 87 7.42 13.37 -3.21
N THR A 88 8.31 12.86 -4.05
CA THR A 88 8.94 13.63 -5.14
C THR A 88 8.01 13.85 -6.33
N GLY A 89 6.82 13.22 -6.31
CA GLY A 89 5.89 13.26 -7.43
C GLY A 89 6.07 12.14 -8.43
N LYS A 90 7.05 11.29 -8.22
CA LYS A 90 7.32 10.18 -9.13
C LYS A 90 6.34 9.03 -8.90
N LYS A 91 5.64 8.63 -9.96
CA LYS A 91 4.72 7.50 -9.91
C LYS A 91 5.49 6.18 -9.98
N ALA A 92 4.96 5.16 -9.32
CA ALA A 92 5.59 3.85 -9.33
C ALA A 92 4.54 2.75 -9.18
N TYR A 93 4.91 1.57 -9.65
CA TYR A 93 4.05 0.38 -9.65
C TYR A 93 4.83 -0.77 -9.05
N PHE A 94 4.17 -1.54 -8.21
CA PHE A 94 4.81 -2.69 -7.57
C PHE A 94 3.86 -3.89 -7.58
N ALA A 95 4.43 -5.08 -7.78
CA ALA A 95 3.71 -6.33 -7.60
C ALA A 95 4.22 -6.96 -6.30
N VAL A 96 3.33 -7.11 -5.33
CA VAL A 96 3.68 -7.63 -4.01
C VAL A 96 3.09 -9.02 -3.87
N SER A 97 3.96 -10.03 -3.81
CA SER A 97 3.53 -11.40 -3.61
C SER A 97 3.15 -11.64 -2.16
N LEU A 98 1.98 -12.25 -1.94
CA LEU A 98 1.53 -12.63 -0.61
C LEU A 98 1.82 -14.10 -0.30
N GLU A 99 2.43 -14.80 -1.23
CA GLU A 99 2.82 -16.19 -1.02
C GLU A 99 4.03 -16.27 -0.10
N ASN A 100 4.06 -17.29 0.74
CA ASN A 100 5.20 -17.58 1.61
C ASN A 100 6.26 -18.37 0.85
#